data_49d1f07db7e26760f9b5b89b2c0fd618
#
_entry.id   49d1f07db7e26760f9b5b89b2c0fd618
#
_cell.length_a   1.000
_cell.length_b   1.000
_cell.length_c   1.000
_cell.angle_alpha   90.00
_cell.angle_beta   90.00
_cell.angle_gamma   90.00
#
_symmetry.space_group_name_H-M   'P 1'
#
loop_
_entity.id
_entity.type
_entity.pdbx_description
1 polymer ?
#
loop_
_entity_poly.entity_id
_entity_poly.type
_entity_poly.pdbx_seq_one_letter_code
_entity_poly.pdbx_strand_id
1 'polypeptide(L)'
;MPVIAEKQKVLKGRGIVLRYANGNSAGKYFYRELLKGTKKYRYICIEEATSLEEAIEMASDAAIALREGTPQANQPIEKIDPLNLLAREEKLQRDRERLLKAEKRGETKSVSIESAIDAFLGKQYKRVIAGTFARASYEHKKHCIWKVKEYLKSKGLTRTSQINTTTFDDYLEFRSNTTRILQARELAVLGEFIKSYLVRNNYISSNLWLSGTFLPKVDVRMVDRMANPAISPDDWKKIVDHVREVWRPKAFEKEVYYQDGEAKGVRQKSRRSMWYRTMFWHYILFSKNTGMSPEEVLKLKWKNVEIKDVGRISRSKLEEDLEDARDEGYGDIEGSVEDWLGDIGEWAQSPTQLGREERLVAYITTIRSKTKQAREIPCNQGRELRRLIGYQKKFLADWDIDYKITNDSYVFFNPWMDFGQCSQARFRQSWRTIVDNLSKAGELKGHKFSEHRYTLYSMRSTFIEDHLLKGTDIFLVARIAGHDVKTLMQTYERLDIRKRAEEITNINYGEIKKDINVINLLDD
;
A
#
# COMPACT_ATOMS: atom_id res chain seq x y z
N MET A 1 29.11 18.76 33.15
CA MET A 1 28.08 18.71 32.10
C MET A 1 28.50 19.63 30.97
N PRO A 2 28.30 19.27 29.70
CA PRO A 2 28.61 20.17 28.59
C PRO A 2 27.75 21.44 28.68
N VAL A 3 28.39 22.60 28.56
CA VAL A 3 27.71 23.91 28.60
C VAL A 3 27.28 24.27 27.17
N ILE A 4 26.04 24.67 27.00
CA ILE A 4 25.51 25.09 25.68
C ILE A 4 25.91 26.56 25.48
N ALA A 5 26.66 26.86 24.41
CA ALA A 5 27.04 28.20 24.01
C ALA A 5 25.93 28.92 23.25
N GLU A 6 25.29 28.22 22.31
CA GLU A 6 24.25 28.76 21.45
C GLU A 6 23.11 27.75 21.34
N LYS A 7 21.84 28.25 21.19
CA LYS A 7 20.67 27.41 21.13
C LYS A 7 19.53 28.11 20.42
N GLN A 8 18.98 27.48 19.37
CA GLN A 8 17.83 27.99 18.62
C GLN A 8 16.81 26.88 18.35
N LYS A 9 15.54 27.18 18.55
CA LYS A 9 14.43 26.29 18.16
C LYS A 9 14.21 26.40 16.66
N VAL A 10 14.08 25.28 15.97
CA VAL A 10 13.90 25.18 14.51
C VAL A 10 12.73 24.26 14.16
N LEU A 11 12.34 24.24 12.89
CA LEU A 11 11.27 23.39 12.36
C LEU A 11 9.94 23.50 13.15
N LYS A 12 9.51 24.75 13.39
CA LYS A 12 8.29 25.06 14.17
C LYS A 12 8.31 24.44 15.59
N GLY A 13 9.46 24.43 16.22
CA GLY A 13 9.65 23.95 17.60
C GLY A 13 9.81 22.42 17.74
N ARG A 14 9.88 21.67 16.63
CA ARG A 14 10.08 20.21 16.64
C ARG A 14 11.49 19.79 16.97
N GLY A 15 12.47 20.65 16.68
CA GLY A 15 13.88 20.40 16.93
C GLY A 15 14.59 21.63 17.47
N ILE A 16 15.83 21.42 17.87
CA ILE A 16 16.70 22.46 18.41
C ILE A 16 18.08 22.30 17.77
N VAL A 17 18.60 23.37 17.19
CA VAL A 17 20.03 23.50 16.85
C VAL A 17 20.75 24.04 18.07
N LEU A 18 21.91 23.47 18.42
CA LEU A 18 22.70 23.88 19.57
C LEU A 18 24.19 23.68 19.30
N ARG A 19 25.02 24.50 19.99
CA ARG A 19 26.48 24.42 20.00
C ARG A 19 26.96 24.32 21.43
N TYR A 20 27.95 23.49 21.68
CA TYR A 20 28.56 23.36 23.00
C TYR A 20 29.78 24.26 23.16
N ALA A 21 29.91 24.88 24.34
CA ALA A 21 31.04 25.73 24.69
C ALA A 21 32.28 24.94 25.14
N ASN A 22 32.06 23.70 25.65
CA ASN A 22 33.15 22.91 26.25
C ASN A 22 32.95 21.41 25.97
N GLY A 23 33.97 20.61 26.21
CA GLY A 23 33.98 19.17 26.00
C GLY A 23 34.42 18.77 24.60
N ASN A 24 34.37 17.47 24.29
CA ASN A 24 34.81 16.90 23.01
C ASN A 24 33.98 17.36 21.78
N SER A 25 32.86 18.01 22.02
CA SER A 25 31.96 18.55 21.00
C SER A 25 31.94 20.07 20.95
N ALA A 26 32.91 20.73 21.64
CA ALA A 26 33.02 22.19 21.66
C ALA A 26 33.20 22.75 20.25
N GLY A 27 32.45 23.80 19.95
CA GLY A 27 32.50 24.47 18.66
C GLY A 27 31.69 23.83 17.53
N LYS A 28 31.17 22.63 17.69
CA LYS A 28 30.36 21.96 16.67
C LYS A 28 28.88 22.22 16.88
N TYR A 29 28.13 22.31 15.77
CA TYR A 29 26.68 22.44 15.77
C TYR A 29 26.00 21.06 15.72
N PHE A 30 24.91 20.93 16.46
CA PHE A 30 24.11 19.72 16.55
C PHE A 30 22.64 20.05 16.38
N TYR A 31 21.92 19.24 15.59
CA TYR A 31 20.48 19.19 15.63
C TYR A 31 20.03 18.13 16.63
N ARG A 32 19.05 18.45 17.47
CA ARG A 32 18.42 17.50 18.38
C ARG A 32 16.90 17.54 18.30
N GLU A 33 16.26 16.39 18.40
CA GLU A 33 14.81 16.30 18.58
C GLU A 33 14.43 15.32 19.69
N LEU A 34 13.29 15.55 20.33
CA LEU A 34 12.77 14.68 21.38
C LEU A 34 12.19 13.41 20.76
N LEU A 35 12.56 12.26 21.25
CA LEU A 35 11.94 10.98 20.87
C LEU A 35 10.50 10.94 21.35
N LYS A 36 9.57 10.79 20.41
CA LYS A 36 8.13 10.77 20.67
C LYS A 36 7.77 9.69 21.71
N GLY A 37 7.12 10.09 22.80
CA GLY A 37 6.77 9.20 23.91
C GLY A 37 7.86 8.92 24.94
N THR A 38 9.00 9.60 24.88
CA THR A 38 10.11 9.46 25.83
C THR A 38 10.63 10.83 26.28
N LYS A 39 11.44 10.84 27.35
CA LYS A 39 12.21 12.03 27.78
C LYS A 39 13.62 12.06 27.17
N LYS A 40 13.91 11.21 26.18
CA LYS A 40 15.24 11.10 25.56
C LYS A 40 15.28 11.89 24.24
N TYR A 41 16.43 12.49 23.97
CA TYR A 41 16.72 13.22 22.75
C TYR A 41 17.59 12.41 21.80
N ARG A 42 17.34 12.55 20.49
CA ARG A 42 18.26 12.13 19.43
C ARG A 42 19.07 13.32 18.97
N TYR A 43 20.30 13.07 18.56
CA TYR A 43 21.25 14.09 18.11
C TYR A 43 21.90 13.67 16.79
N ILE A 44 22.19 14.65 15.95
CA ILE A 44 23.06 14.50 14.77
C ILE A 44 23.98 15.73 14.71
N CYS A 45 25.26 15.52 14.38
CA CYS A 45 26.20 16.61 14.16
C CYS A 45 25.98 17.22 12.77
N ILE A 46 25.99 18.53 12.68
CA ILE A 46 25.96 19.27 11.42
C ILE A 46 27.40 19.70 11.15
N GLU A 47 28.19 18.81 10.54
CA GLU A 47 29.64 18.95 10.39
C GLU A 47 30.06 20.11 9.48
N GLU A 48 29.21 20.49 8.52
CA GLU A 48 29.50 21.52 7.52
C GLU A 48 29.15 22.94 7.99
N ALA A 49 28.41 23.10 9.09
CA ALA A 49 28.00 24.41 9.58
C ALA A 49 29.10 25.10 10.39
N THR A 50 29.48 26.30 9.96
CA THR A 50 30.45 27.17 10.62
C THR A 50 29.79 28.27 11.47
N SER A 51 28.50 28.58 11.16
CA SER A 51 27.69 29.58 11.86
C SER A 51 26.36 29.00 12.32
N LEU A 52 25.71 29.70 13.28
CA LEU A 52 24.36 29.32 13.73
C LEU A 52 23.33 29.41 12.62
N GLU A 53 23.46 30.39 11.73
CA GLU A 53 22.53 30.60 10.59
C GLU A 53 22.64 29.44 9.61
N GLU A 54 23.82 29.04 9.20
CA GLU A 54 24.04 27.86 8.37
C GLU A 54 23.52 26.58 9.02
N ALA A 55 23.72 26.41 10.31
CA ALA A 55 23.23 25.25 11.05
C ALA A 55 21.68 25.22 11.10
N ILE A 56 21.02 26.38 11.09
CA ILE A 56 19.55 26.48 11.02
C ILE A 56 19.04 26.12 9.64
N GLU A 57 19.68 26.58 8.57
CA GLU A 57 19.34 26.22 7.19
C GLU A 57 19.47 24.70 6.96
N MET A 58 20.54 24.09 7.45
CA MET A 58 20.79 22.66 7.35
C MET A 58 19.96 21.81 8.33
N ALA A 59 19.21 22.41 9.24
CA ALA A 59 18.42 21.69 10.24
C ALA A 59 17.34 20.80 9.65
N SER A 60 16.81 21.13 8.47
CA SER A 60 15.80 20.32 7.76
C SER A 60 16.41 19.00 7.28
N ASP A 61 17.59 19.05 6.68
CA ASP A 61 18.29 17.89 6.15
C ASP A 61 18.81 17.01 7.29
N ALA A 62 19.33 17.64 8.35
CA ALA A 62 19.72 16.97 9.58
C ALA A 62 18.53 16.23 10.25
N ALA A 63 17.33 16.82 10.23
CA ALA A 63 16.13 16.18 10.74
C ALA A 63 15.68 14.98 9.87
N ILE A 64 15.83 15.08 8.56
CA ILE A 64 15.55 13.98 7.62
C ILE A 64 16.56 12.85 7.85
N ALA A 65 17.85 13.16 7.88
CA ALA A 65 18.91 12.19 8.11
C ALA A 65 18.74 11.47 9.47
N LEU A 66 18.35 12.18 10.51
CA LEU A 66 18.08 11.61 11.84
C LEU A 66 16.87 10.65 11.84
N ARG A 67 15.87 10.88 10.99
CA ARG A 67 14.64 10.05 10.89
C ARG A 67 14.82 8.88 9.95
N GLU A 68 15.59 9.05 8.89
CA GLU A 68 15.86 8.01 7.89
C GLU A 68 16.85 6.95 8.37
N GLY A 69 17.51 7.19 9.52
CA GLY A 69 18.39 6.21 10.15
C GLY A 69 19.65 5.97 9.35
N THR A 70 20.36 7.03 8.93
CA THR A 70 21.74 6.88 8.48
C THR A 70 22.58 6.23 9.59
N PRO A 71 23.57 5.36 9.27
CA PRO A 71 24.34 4.61 10.26
C PRO A 71 24.99 5.45 11.36
N GLN A 72 25.16 6.75 11.14
CA GLN A 72 25.69 7.70 12.12
C GLN A 72 24.65 8.20 13.14
N ALA A 73 23.35 8.09 12.86
CA ALA A 73 22.30 8.73 13.66
C ALA A 73 21.77 7.91 14.85
N ASN A 74 22.10 6.63 14.95
CA ASN A 74 21.51 5.69 15.92
C ASN A 74 22.51 5.04 16.89
N GLN A 75 23.75 5.45 16.90
CA GLN A 75 24.64 5.03 17.99
C GLN A 75 24.55 6.07 19.09
N PRO A 76 24.22 5.67 20.36
CA PRO A 76 24.71 6.43 21.48
C PRO A 76 26.23 6.50 21.29
N ILE A 77 26.82 7.66 21.51
CA ILE A 77 28.26 7.77 21.68
C ILE A 77 28.57 7.03 22.99
N GLU A 78 28.48 5.72 22.98
CA GLU A 78 29.30 4.89 23.85
C GLU A 78 30.71 5.18 23.37
N LYS A 79 31.52 5.67 24.28
CA LYS A 79 32.97 5.73 24.12
C LYS A 79 33.36 4.36 23.58
N ILE A 80 33.64 4.29 22.28
CA ILE A 80 34.24 3.09 21.69
C ILE A 80 35.65 3.12 22.29
N ASP A 81 35.82 2.37 23.36
CA ASP A 81 37.11 2.14 23.95
C ASP A 81 38.00 1.53 22.84
N PRO A 82 39.10 2.16 22.45
CA PRO A 82 39.99 1.61 21.42
C PRO A 82 40.40 0.16 21.72
N LEU A 83 40.46 -0.23 23.00
CA LEU A 83 40.67 -1.62 23.43
C LEU A 83 39.52 -2.56 23.03
N ASN A 84 38.29 -2.09 22.97
CA ASN A 84 37.14 -2.89 22.49
C ASN A 84 37.15 -3.09 20.97
N LEU A 85 37.67 -2.11 20.22
CA LEU A 85 37.88 -2.26 18.77
C LEU A 85 38.98 -3.28 18.47
N LEU A 86 40.13 -3.17 19.14
CA LEU A 86 41.23 -4.12 19.02
C LEU A 86 40.81 -5.53 19.45
N ALA A 87 40.10 -5.68 20.56
CA ALA A 87 39.58 -6.97 21.02
C ALA A 87 38.54 -7.57 20.03
N ARG A 88 37.78 -6.71 19.35
CA ARG A 88 36.80 -7.15 18.30
C ARG A 88 37.51 -7.54 17.01
N GLU A 89 38.54 -6.84 16.61
CA GLU A 89 39.37 -7.18 15.46
C GLU A 89 40.20 -8.44 15.71
N GLU A 90 40.81 -8.60 16.87
CA GLU A 90 41.52 -9.81 17.26
C GLU A 90 40.57 -11.02 17.34
N LYS A 91 39.33 -10.84 17.80
CA LYS A 91 38.33 -11.89 17.81
C LYS A 91 37.93 -12.28 16.38
N LEU A 92 37.74 -11.31 15.49
CA LEU A 92 37.49 -11.53 14.07
C LEU A 92 38.65 -12.26 13.36
N GLN A 93 39.90 -11.91 13.68
CA GLN A 93 41.11 -12.58 13.16
C GLN A 93 41.20 -14.03 13.67
N ARG A 94 41.03 -14.26 14.97
CA ARG A 94 41.01 -15.62 15.55
C ARG A 94 39.89 -16.48 14.96
N ASP A 95 38.68 -15.92 14.75
CA ASP A 95 37.59 -16.63 14.11
C ASP A 95 37.90 -16.94 12.61
N ARG A 96 38.59 -16.01 11.93
CA ARG A 96 39.05 -16.20 10.54
C ARG A 96 40.12 -17.31 10.43
N GLU A 97 41.08 -17.33 11.33
CA GLU A 97 42.09 -18.39 11.38
C GLU A 97 41.51 -19.77 11.73
N ARG A 98 40.54 -19.81 12.66
CA ARG A 98 39.82 -21.07 12.98
C ARG A 98 39.01 -21.56 11.80
N LEU A 99 38.40 -20.67 11.04
CA LEU A 99 37.65 -20.98 9.82
C LEU A 99 38.57 -21.59 8.74
N LEU A 100 39.75 -20.98 8.54
CA LEU A 100 40.76 -21.50 7.58
C LEU A 100 41.31 -22.87 7.98
N LYS A 101 41.51 -23.10 9.29
CA LYS A 101 41.95 -24.42 9.81
C LYS A 101 40.88 -25.50 9.67
N ALA A 102 39.59 -25.15 9.87
CA ALA A 102 38.45 -26.07 9.67
C ALA A 102 38.22 -26.39 8.19
N GLU A 103 38.45 -25.42 7.29
CA GLU A 103 38.36 -25.60 5.83
C GLU A 103 39.39 -26.59 5.31
N LYS A 104 40.60 -26.55 5.85
CA LYS A 104 41.69 -27.52 5.54
C LYS A 104 41.39 -28.94 6.03
N ARG A 105 40.50 -29.13 7.03
CA ARG A 105 40.13 -30.45 7.59
C ARG A 105 38.84 -31.02 6.99
N GLY A 106 38.15 -30.32 6.08
CA GLY A 106 36.85 -30.76 5.53
C GLY A 106 35.72 -30.75 6.54
N GLU A 107 35.90 -30.17 7.71
CA GLU A 107 34.90 -30.02 8.77
C GLU A 107 33.95 -28.83 8.51
N THR A 108 32.69 -28.96 8.93
CA THR A 108 31.76 -27.85 8.91
C THR A 108 32.25 -26.73 9.83
N LYS A 109 32.26 -25.50 9.31
CA LYS A 109 32.67 -24.31 10.04
C LYS A 109 31.60 -23.95 11.08
N SER A 110 32.00 -23.78 12.35
CA SER A 110 31.07 -23.38 13.38
C SER A 110 31.19 -21.87 13.68
N VAL A 111 30.10 -21.12 13.52
CA VAL A 111 30.01 -19.70 13.88
C VAL A 111 28.85 -19.48 14.85
N SER A 112 28.85 -18.34 15.55
CA SER A 112 27.70 -18.00 16.37
C SER A 112 26.46 -17.75 15.47
N ILE A 113 25.29 -18.20 15.92
CA ILE A 113 24.02 -17.99 15.20
C ILE A 113 23.78 -16.50 14.99
N GLU A 114 24.10 -15.68 15.97
CA GLU A 114 23.96 -14.22 15.89
C GLU A 114 24.82 -13.61 14.79
N SER A 115 26.12 -13.95 14.74
CA SER A 115 27.01 -13.50 13.66
C SER A 115 26.55 -13.97 12.28
N ALA A 116 26.02 -15.19 12.18
CA ALA A 116 25.50 -15.73 10.92
C ALA A 116 24.26 -14.94 10.45
N ILE A 117 23.35 -14.63 11.36
CA ILE A 117 22.16 -13.84 11.09
C ILE A 117 22.53 -12.41 10.66
N ASP A 118 23.41 -11.75 11.40
CA ASP A 118 23.85 -10.38 11.09
C ASP A 118 24.54 -10.29 9.73
N ALA A 119 25.39 -11.26 9.41
CA ALA A 119 26.04 -11.32 8.12
C ALA A 119 25.07 -11.62 6.96
N PHE A 120 24.07 -12.51 7.18
CA PHE A 120 23.01 -12.74 6.20
C PHE A 120 22.18 -11.47 5.95
N LEU A 121 21.73 -10.81 7.01
CA LEU A 121 20.97 -9.56 6.92
C LEU A 121 21.80 -8.44 6.30
N GLY A 122 23.07 -8.32 6.65
CA GLY A 122 24.01 -7.37 6.04
C GLY A 122 24.15 -7.56 4.53
N LYS A 123 24.20 -8.83 4.06
CA LYS A 123 24.19 -9.15 2.63
C LYS A 123 22.89 -8.72 1.95
N GLN A 124 21.74 -8.95 2.58
CA GLN A 124 20.45 -8.50 2.03
C GLN A 124 20.35 -6.96 2.02
N TYR A 125 20.86 -6.29 3.04
CA TYR A 125 20.85 -4.83 3.12
C TYR A 125 21.72 -4.16 2.04
N LYS A 126 22.89 -4.74 1.72
CA LYS A 126 23.70 -4.29 0.56
C LYS A 126 22.91 -4.31 -0.75
N ARG A 127 22.00 -5.29 -0.93
CA ARG A 127 21.11 -5.34 -2.10
C ARG A 127 20.05 -4.23 -2.08
N VAL A 128 19.63 -3.78 -0.88
CA VAL A 128 18.72 -2.62 -0.76
C VAL A 128 19.44 -1.35 -1.20
N ILE A 129 20.68 -1.13 -0.72
CA ILE A 129 21.50 0.02 -1.13
C ILE A 129 21.74 0.02 -2.65
N ALA A 130 22.02 -1.15 -3.23
CA ALA A 130 22.19 -1.30 -4.67
C ALA A 130 20.88 -1.19 -5.50
N GLY A 131 19.73 -0.94 -4.86
CA GLY A 131 18.44 -0.83 -5.54
C GLY A 131 17.87 -2.14 -6.11
N THR A 132 18.55 -3.29 -5.89
CA THR A 132 18.15 -4.60 -6.41
C THR A 132 17.18 -5.35 -5.51
N PHE A 133 16.89 -4.82 -4.32
CA PHE A 133 15.98 -5.41 -3.35
C PHE A 133 15.18 -4.34 -2.62
N ALA A 134 13.86 -4.53 -2.52
CA ALA A 134 12.98 -3.55 -1.88
C ALA A 134 13.20 -3.49 -0.36
N ARG A 135 13.29 -2.29 0.22
CA ARG A 135 13.46 -2.06 1.66
C ARG A 135 12.37 -2.76 2.50
N ALA A 136 11.11 -2.69 2.07
CA ALA A 136 10.00 -3.38 2.75
C ALA A 136 10.18 -4.90 2.80
N SER A 137 10.72 -5.51 1.74
CA SER A 137 11.04 -6.94 1.71
C SER A 137 12.21 -7.29 2.64
N TYR A 138 13.19 -6.39 2.76
CA TYR A 138 14.28 -6.54 3.73
C TYR A 138 13.75 -6.49 5.18
N GLU A 139 12.94 -5.49 5.52
CA GLU A 139 12.36 -5.38 6.87
C GLU A 139 11.51 -6.60 7.23
N HIS A 140 10.75 -7.12 6.26
CA HIS A 140 10.01 -8.37 6.47
C HIS A 140 10.94 -9.56 6.74
N LYS A 141 11.99 -9.74 5.93
CA LYS A 141 12.99 -10.80 6.17
C LYS A 141 13.67 -10.66 7.52
N LYS A 142 14.06 -9.44 7.88
CA LYS A 142 14.66 -9.12 9.17
C LYS A 142 13.74 -9.54 10.32
N HIS A 143 12.44 -9.19 10.23
CA HIS A 143 11.46 -9.59 11.24
C HIS A 143 11.34 -11.12 11.35
N CYS A 144 11.21 -11.83 10.23
CA CYS A 144 11.14 -13.30 10.22
C CYS A 144 12.38 -13.94 10.85
N ILE A 145 13.58 -13.48 10.48
CA ILE A 145 14.84 -14.01 11.01
C ILE A 145 14.99 -13.71 12.51
N TRP A 146 14.49 -12.59 13.00
CA TRP A 146 14.48 -12.31 14.44
C TRP A 146 13.59 -13.31 15.20
N LYS A 147 12.47 -13.73 14.65
CA LYS A 147 11.65 -14.79 15.26
C LYS A 147 12.38 -16.15 15.29
N VAL A 148 13.13 -16.45 14.24
CA VAL A 148 14.02 -17.62 14.22
C VAL A 148 15.12 -17.49 15.27
N LYS A 149 15.73 -16.30 15.44
CA LYS A 149 16.72 -16.04 16.49
C LYS A 149 16.15 -16.26 17.90
N GLU A 150 14.93 -15.75 18.16
CA GLU A 150 14.22 -15.96 19.42
C GLU A 150 13.99 -17.46 19.70
N TYR A 151 13.53 -18.19 18.68
CA TYR A 151 13.32 -19.63 18.77
C TYR A 151 14.62 -20.40 19.07
N LEU A 152 15.70 -20.15 18.32
CA LEU A 152 16.98 -20.83 18.53
C LEU A 152 17.56 -20.50 19.92
N LYS A 153 17.37 -19.27 20.40
CA LYS A 153 17.74 -18.86 21.74
C LYS A 153 16.94 -19.61 22.82
N SER A 154 15.62 -19.80 22.62
CA SER A 154 14.77 -20.57 23.56
C SER A 154 15.20 -22.05 23.67
N LYS A 155 15.81 -22.59 22.62
CA LYS A 155 16.42 -23.93 22.58
C LYS A 155 17.86 -23.98 23.15
N GLY A 156 18.40 -22.87 23.61
CA GLY A 156 19.77 -22.79 24.10
C GLY A 156 20.84 -22.93 23.01
N LEU A 157 20.47 -22.81 21.73
CA LEU A 157 21.38 -22.96 20.61
C LEU A 157 22.10 -21.63 20.34
N THR A 158 23.41 -21.63 20.39
CA THR A 158 24.26 -20.45 20.21
C THR A 158 25.15 -20.53 18.98
N ARG A 159 25.43 -21.74 18.48
CA ARG A 159 26.34 -22.00 17.37
C ARG A 159 25.68 -22.79 16.25
N THR A 160 26.10 -22.55 15.02
CA THR A 160 25.56 -23.23 13.83
C THR A 160 25.82 -24.74 13.83
N SER A 161 26.90 -25.20 14.47
CA SER A 161 27.21 -26.64 14.62
C SER A 161 26.25 -27.42 15.53
N GLN A 162 25.43 -26.72 16.30
CA GLN A 162 24.42 -27.33 17.17
C GLN A 162 23.09 -27.60 16.42
N ILE A 163 22.95 -27.06 15.21
CA ILE A 163 21.77 -27.27 14.37
C ILE A 163 21.81 -28.68 13.77
N ASN A 164 20.77 -29.46 14.06
CA ASN A 164 20.61 -30.84 13.61
C ASN A 164 19.27 -31.05 12.90
N THR A 165 18.95 -32.27 12.47
CA THR A 165 17.74 -32.62 11.72
C THR A 165 16.45 -32.29 12.44
N THR A 166 16.42 -32.33 13.77
CA THR A 166 15.22 -32.13 14.60
C THR A 166 15.09 -30.70 15.16
N THR A 167 16.07 -29.86 14.85
CA THR A 167 16.11 -28.48 15.44
C THR A 167 14.84 -27.68 15.23
N PHE A 168 14.15 -27.85 14.09
CA PHE A 168 12.98 -27.03 13.74
C PHE A 168 11.65 -27.79 13.79
N ASP A 169 11.60 -29.01 14.32
CA ASP A 169 10.37 -29.85 14.33
C ASP A 169 9.21 -29.15 15.05
N ASP A 170 9.47 -28.55 16.20
CA ASP A 170 8.48 -27.83 17.02
C ASP A 170 8.40 -26.32 16.77
N TYR A 171 9.01 -25.83 15.67
CA TYR A 171 8.95 -24.41 15.31
C TYR A 171 7.51 -23.91 15.11
N LEU A 172 6.63 -24.73 14.55
CA LEU A 172 5.22 -24.38 14.34
C LEU A 172 4.46 -24.27 15.66
N GLU A 173 4.77 -25.07 16.66
CA GLU A 173 4.19 -24.98 18.00
C GLU A 173 4.65 -23.70 18.68
N PHE A 174 5.93 -23.36 18.61
CA PHE A 174 6.47 -22.09 19.09
C PHE A 174 5.77 -20.89 18.43
N ARG A 175 5.29 -21.02 17.19
CA ARG A 175 4.59 -20.00 16.44
C ARG A 175 3.06 -20.21 16.39
N SER A 176 2.48 -21.01 17.29
CA SER A 176 1.05 -21.36 17.31
C SER A 176 0.10 -20.13 17.31
N ASN A 177 0.52 -19.03 17.93
CA ASN A 177 -0.25 -17.79 17.98
C ASN A 177 -0.23 -16.95 16.69
N THR A 178 0.29 -17.51 15.58
CA THR A 178 0.37 -16.78 14.31
C THR A 178 -0.40 -17.49 13.20
N THR A 179 -0.78 -16.72 12.16
CA THR A 179 -1.50 -17.29 11.02
C THR A 179 -0.60 -18.24 10.21
N ARG A 180 -1.19 -19.27 9.61
CA ARG A 180 -0.48 -20.23 8.74
C ARG A 180 0.28 -19.55 7.61
N ILE A 181 -0.27 -18.47 7.03
CA ILE A 181 0.43 -17.68 6.01
C ILE A 181 1.72 -17.07 6.55
N LEU A 182 1.68 -16.54 7.78
CA LEU A 182 2.87 -15.95 8.39
C LEU A 182 3.90 -17.03 8.71
N GLN A 183 3.47 -18.16 9.27
CA GLN A 183 4.33 -19.33 9.51
C GLN A 183 5.00 -19.80 8.21
N ALA A 184 4.24 -19.96 7.12
CA ALA A 184 4.79 -20.34 5.81
C ALA A 184 5.81 -19.33 5.28
N ARG A 185 5.58 -18.03 5.46
CA ARG A 185 6.53 -16.96 5.09
C ARG A 185 7.79 -16.99 5.95
N GLU A 186 7.67 -17.22 7.24
CA GLU A 186 8.81 -17.34 8.15
C GLU A 186 9.66 -18.55 7.75
N LEU A 187 9.05 -19.69 7.48
CA LEU A 187 9.75 -20.90 7.01
C LEU A 187 10.41 -20.71 5.64
N ALA A 188 9.79 -19.97 4.73
CA ALA A 188 10.40 -19.63 3.44
C ALA A 188 11.68 -18.79 3.60
N VAL A 189 11.65 -17.79 4.52
CA VAL A 189 12.83 -16.97 4.82
C VAL A 189 13.88 -17.77 5.58
N LEU A 190 13.48 -18.64 6.50
CA LEU A 190 14.37 -19.57 7.18
C LEU A 190 15.04 -20.52 6.18
N GLY A 191 14.28 -21.10 5.25
CA GLY A 191 14.82 -21.94 4.18
C GLY A 191 15.83 -21.21 3.29
N GLU A 192 15.56 -19.92 2.98
CA GLU A 192 16.54 -19.08 2.25
C GLU A 192 17.81 -18.86 3.08
N PHE A 193 17.70 -18.56 4.37
CA PHE A 193 18.83 -18.38 5.27
C PHE A 193 19.68 -19.66 5.34
N ILE A 194 19.05 -20.81 5.52
CA ILE A 194 19.72 -22.10 5.59
C ILE A 194 20.42 -22.40 4.27
N LYS A 195 19.66 -22.47 3.17
CA LYS A 195 20.17 -22.89 1.86
C LYS A 195 21.19 -21.93 1.29
N SER A 196 20.84 -20.64 1.21
CA SER A 196 21.63 -19.65 0.48
C SER A 196 22.78 -19.06 1.31
N TYR A 197 22.76 -19.27 2.63
CA TYR A 197 23.77 -18.73 3.50
C TYR A 197 24.49 -19.80 4.35
N LEU A 198 23.79 -20.55 5.20
CA LEU A 198 24.43 -21.51 6.10
C LEU A 198 25.10 -22.67 5.35
N VAL A 199 24.37 -23.34 4.46
CA VAL A 199 24.89 -24.44 3.63
C VAL A 199 25.98 -23.91 2.70
N ARG A 200 25.74 -22.81 2.00
CA ARG A 200 26.68 -22.23 1.04
C ARG A 200 28.04 -21.86 1.66
N ASN A 201 28.05 -21.50 2.95
CA ASN A 201 29.28 -21.13 3.68
C ASN A 201 29.85 -22.31 4.50
N ASN A 202 29.33 -23.53 4.33
CA ASN A 202 29.70 -24.73 5.08
C ASN A 202 29.56 -24.58 6.60
N TYR A 203 28.57 -23.78 7.08
CA TYR A 203 28.24 -23.66 8.49
C TYR A 203 27.34 -24.78 9.00
N ILE A 204 26.63 -25.44 8.10
CA ILE A 204 25.89 -26.69 8.31
C ILE A 204 26.10 -27.60 7.09
N SER A 205 25.94 -28.90 7.30
CA SER A 205 26.08 -29.90 6.23
C SER A 205 24.96 -29.76 5.20
N SER A 206 25.30 -29.89 3.91
CA SER A 206 24.33 -29.92 2.83
C SER A 206 23.35 -31.09 2.94
N ASN A 207 23.77 -32.21 3.52
CA ASN A 207 22.94 -33.40 3.73
C ASN A 207 21.73 -33.11 4.62
N LEU A 208 21.86 -32.25 5.62
CA LEU A 208 20.73 -31.79 6.45
C LEU A 208 19.63 -31.15 5.62
N TRP A 209 20.02 -30.33 4.64
CA TRP A 209 19.05 -29.67 3.76
C TRP A 209 18.43 -30.61 2.73
N LEU A 210 19.23 -31.53 2.19
CA LEU A 210 18.82 -32.47 1.15
C LEU A 210 17.85 -33.54 1.66
N SER A 211 17.78 -33.79 2.98
CA SER A 211 16.82 -34.74 3.56
C SER A 211 15.35 -34.39 3.27
N GLY A 212 15.04 -33.13 2.92
CA GLY A 212 13.67 -32.69 2.62
C GLY A 212 12.75 -32.59 3.84
N THR A 213 13.19 -33.08 5.00
CA THR A 213 12.43 -33.10 6.27
C THR A 213 12.94 -32.06 7.28
N PHE A 214 13.98 -31.32 6.94
CA PHE A 214 14.66 -30.38 7.84
C PHE A 214 13.80 -29.23 8.33
N LEU A 215 12.81 -28.81 7.55
CA LEU A 215 11.85 -27.78 7.93
C LEU A 215 10.43 -28.36 7.90
N PRO A 216 9.61 -28.03 8.92
CA PRO A 216 8.22 -28.45 8.92
C PRO A 216 7.46 -27.81 7.75
N LYS A 217 6.45 -28.50 7.25
CA LYS A 217 5.58 -27.99 6.17
C LYS A 217 4.32 -27.38 6.76
N VAL A 218 3.93 -26.22 6.25
CA VAL A 218 2.65 -25.58 6.59
C VAL A 218 1.71 -25.74 5.42
N ASP A 219 0.59 -26.41 5.65
CA ASP A 219 -0.51 -26.44 4.70
C ASP A 219 -1.31 -25.14 4.81
N VAL A 220 -1.11 -24.26 3.82
CA VAL A 220 -1.84 -22.98 3.71
C VAL A 220 -3.11 -23.21 2.92
N ARG A 221 -4.22 -23.37 3.60
CA ARG A 221 -5.53 -23.60 3.00
C ARG A 221 -6.00 -22.34 2.23
N MET A 222 -6.94 -22.55 1.31
CA MET A 222 -7.54 -21.46 0.55
C MET A 222 -8.20 -20.41 1.46
N VAL A 223 -8.86 -20.87 2.54
CA VAL A 223 -9.48 -19.99 3.55
C VAL A 223 -8.46 -19.06 4.21
N ASP A 224 -7.25 -19.55 4.47
CA ASP A 224 -6.18 -18.75 5.08
C ASP A 224 -5.72 -17.58 4.17
N ARG A 225 -5.96 -17.71 2.85
CA ARG A 225 -5.56 -16.70 1.84
C ARG A 225 -6.58 -15.57 1.66
N MET A 226 -7.71 -15.60 2.34
CA MET A 226 -8.79 -14.60 2.22
C MET A 226 -8.52 -13.30 3.00
N ALA A 227 -7.31 -12.77 2.91
CA ALA A 227 -6.89 -11.59 3.67
C ALA A 227 -7.64 -10.29 3.34
N ASN A 228 -8.22 -10.16 2.15
CA ASN A 228 -8.93 -8.97 1.68
C ASN A 228 -10.15 -9.41 0.87
N PRO A 229 -11.24 -9.82 1.51
CA PRO A 229 -12.43 -10.27 0.81
C PRO A 229 -13.01 -9.13 -0.03
N ALA A 230 -13.66 -9.49 -1.13
CA ALA A 230 -14.47 -8.54 -1.89
C ALA A 230 -15.67 -8.09 -1.04
N ILE A 231 -16.09 -6.86 -1.25
CA ILE A 231 -17.22 -6.25 -0.54
C ILE A 231 -18.48 -6.56 -1.33
N SER A 232 -19.49 -7.13 -0.69
CA SER A 232 -20.77 -7.41 -1.35
C SER A 232 -21.43 -6.10 -1.82
N PRO A 233 -22.26 -6.12 -2.88
CA PRO A 233 -22.97 -4.93 -3.35
C PRO A 233 -23.81 -4.27 -2.25
N ASP A 234 -24.49 -5.04 -1.41
CA ASP A 234 -25.30 -4.54 -0.30
C ASP A 234 -24.45 -3.84 0.76
N ASP A 235 -23.34 -4.48 1.20
CA ASP A 235 -22.44 -3.89 2.16
C ASP A 235 -21.75 -2.65 1.60
N TRP A 236 -21.37 -2.66 0.31
CA TRP A 236 -20.81 -1.50 -0.36
C TRP A 236 -21.77 -0.32 -0.36
N LYS A 237 -23.04 -0.54 -0.71
CA LYS A 237 -24.07 0.49 -0.69
C LYS A 237 -24.19 1.12 0.69
N LYS A 238 -24.29 0.30 1.75
CA LYS A 238 -24.37 0.79 3.15
C LYS A 238 -23.15 1.59 3.57
N ILE A 239 -21.93 1.14 3.20
CA ILE A 239 -20.70 1.87 3.49
C ILE A 239 -20.71 3.23 2.77
N VAL A 240 -21.07 3.26 1.49
CA VAL A 240 -21.13 4.48 0.68
C VAL A 240 -22.15 5.45 1.22
N ASP A 241 -23.36 4.99 1.53
CA ASP A 241 -24.44 5.81 2.08
C ASP A 241 -24.04 6.38 3.44
N HIS A 242 -23.48 5.57 4.33
CA HIS A 242 -22.98 6.04 5.63
C HIS A 242 -21.87 7.11 5.47
N VAL A 243 -20.92 6.91 4.55
CA VAL A 243 -19.84 7.89 4.34
C VAL A 243 -20.41 9.19 3.77
N ARG A 244 -21.35 9.11 2.82
CA ARG A 244 -21.98 10.26 2.16
C ARG A 244 -22.87 11.05 3.09
N GLU A 245 -23.73 10.38 3.85
CA GLU A 245 -24.85 10.99 4.57
C GLU A 245 -24.55 11.24 6.04
N VAL A 246 -23.67 10.45 6.65
CA VAL A 246 -23.39 10.51 8.08
C VAL A 246 -21.97 10.96 8.38
N TRP A 247 -20.98 10.23 7.87
CA TRP A 247 -19.59 10.44 8.30
C TRP A 247 -18.95 11.71 7.72
N ARG A 248 -19.15 11.97 6.43
CA ARG A 248 -18.64 13.19 5.78
C ARG A 248 -19.32 14.47 6.30
N PRO A 249 -20.67 14.57 6.37
CA PRO A 249 -21.35 15.76 6.85
C PRO A 249 -20.95 16.17 8.27
N LYS A 250 -20.71 15.22 9.16
CA LYS A 250 -20.24 15.53 10.53
C LYS A 250 -18.97 16.39 10.59
N ALA A 251 -18.15 16.42 9.52
CA ALA A 251 -16.98 17.30 9.48
C ALA A 251 -17.36 18.78 9.29
N PHE A 252 -18.52 19.04 8.66
CA PHE A 252 -19.02 20.37 8.38
C PHE A 252 -19.90 20.93 9.51
N GLU A 253 -20.37 20.05 10.39
CA GLU A 253 -21.23 20.41 11.52
C GLU A 253 -20.42 20.62 12.80
N LYS A 254 -19.43 19.78 13.04
CA LYS A 254 -18.67 19.73 14.28
C LYS A 254 -17.70 20.89 14.41
N GLU A 255 -17.90 21.71 15.42
CA GLU A 255 -16.93 22.71 15.85
C GLU A 255 -15.83 22.10 16.72
N VAL A 256 -14.62 22.59 16.55
CA VAL A 256 -13.43 22.19 17.31
C VAL A 256 -12.90 23.41 18.04
N TYR A 257 -12.63 23.26 19.33
CA TYR A 257 -11.95 24.26 20.12
C TYR A 257 -10.44 24.08 19.97
N TYR A 258 -9.76 25.13 19.54
CA TYR A 258 -8.33 25.11 19.37
C TYR A 258 -7.63 25.57 20.64
N GLN A 259 -6.75 24.73 21.19
CA GLN A 259 -5.99 25.04 22.40
C GLN A 259 -4.71 25.82 22.11
N ASP A 260 -4.19 25.71 20.89
CA ASP A 260 -2.91 26.28 20.47
C ASP A 260 -2.98 26.87 19.05
N GLY A 261 -2.01 27.77 18.73
CA GLY A 261 -1.89 28.42 17.43
C GLY A 261 -2.70 29.71 17.29
N GLU A 262 -2.77 30.26 16.07
CA GLU A 262 -3.48 31.52 15.77
C GLU A 262 -4.98 31.49 16.09
N ALA A 263 -5.59 30.30 16.06
CA ALA A 263 -7.00 30.08 16.37
C ALA A 263 -7.25 29.69 17.84
N LYS A 264 -6.30 29.93 18.74
CA LYS A 264 -6.45 29.63 20.17
C LYS A 264 -7.66 30.33 20.77
N GLY A 265 -8.50 29.57 21.49
CA GLY A 265 -9.69 30.09 22.14
C GLY A 265 -10.91 30.22 21.22
N VAL A 266 -10.80 29.93 19.94
CA VAL A 266 -11.90 30.02 18.97
C VAL A 266 -12.53 28.67 18.71
N ARG A 267 -13.86 28.61 18.73
CA ARG A 267 -14.61 27.44 18.22
C ARG A 267 -14.86 27.66 16.74
N GLN A 268 -14.33 26.81 15.92
CA GLN A 268 -14.59 26.83 14.48
C GLN A 268 -14.60 25.43 13.88
N LYS A 269 -15.21 25.32 12.70
CA LYS A 269 -15.25 24.06 11.97
C LYS A 269 -13.83 23.69 11.51
N SER A 270 -13.45 22.44 11.70
CA SER A 270 -12.11 21.97 11.34
C SER A 270 -11.94 21.86 9.82
N ARG A 271 -11.32 22.87 9.19
CA ARG A 271 -10.97 22.88 7.76
C ARG A 271 -10.22 21.59 7.35
N ARG A 272 -9.30 21.15 8.21
CA ARG A 272 -8.52 19.92 8.02
C ARG A 272 -9.40 18.66 8.00
N SER A 273 -10.44 18.59 8.85
CA SER A 273 -11.40 17.49 8.86
C SER A 273 -12.31 17.51 7.64
N MET A 274 -12.79 18.69 7.24
CA MET A 274 -13.65 18.88 6.06
C MET A 274 -12.92 18.41 4.79
N TRP A 275 -11.69 18.89 4.59
CA TRP A 275 -10.85 18.47 3.48
C TRP A 275 -10.64 16.96 3.47
N TYR A 276 -10.14 16.43 4.59
CA TYR A 276 -9.75 15.04 4.70
C TYR A 276 -10.91 14.08 4.43
N ARG A 277 -12.11 14.35 4.97
CA ARG A 277 -13.29 13.51 4.76
C ARG A 277 -13.83 13.62 3.34
N THR A 278 -13.71 14.78 2.71
CA THR A 278 -14.06 14.93 1.29
C THR A 278 -13.08 14.18 0.40
N MET A 279 -11.76 14.28 0.64
CA MET A 279 -10.77 13.49 -0.09
C MET A 279 -10.99 11.99 0.09
N PHE A 280 -11.29 11.54 1.31
CA PHE A 280 -11.58 10.15 1.60
C PHE A 280 -12.82 9.62 0.87
N TRP A 281 -13.88 10.41 0.79
CA TRP A 281 -15.09 10.08 0.04
C TRP A 281 -14.77 9.77 -1.43
N HIS A 282 -14.13 10.70 -2.12
CA HIS A 282 -13.73 10.49 -3.51
C HIS A 282 -12.72 9.36 -3.68
N TYR A 283 -11.82 9.19 -2.71
CA TYR A 283 -10.83 8.13 -2.72
C TYR A 283 -11.46 6.73 -2.70
N ILE A 284 -12.48 6.47 -1.89
CA ILE A 284 -13.12 5.15 -1.84
C ILE A 284 -13.88 4.85 -3.12
N LEU A 285 -14.60 5.83 -3.68
CA LEU A 285 -15.28 5.67 -4.97
C LEU A 285 -14.30 5.38 -6.10
N PHE A 286 -13.24 6.16 -6.16
CA PHE A 286 -12.19 6.00 -7.16
C PHE A 286 -11.46 4.65 -7.05
N SER A 287 -11.08 4.26 -5.84
CA SER A 287 -10.37 3.01 -5.59
C SER A 287 -11.18 1.78 -6.02
N LYS A 288 -12.48 1.75 -5.72
CA LYS A 288 -13.38 0.65 -6.08
C LYS A 288 -13.56 0.55 -7.60
N ASN A 289 -13.62 1.68 -8.30
CA ASN A 289 -13.90 1.71 -9.74
C ASN A 289 -12.65 1.62 -10.64
N THR A 290 -11.46 1.69 -10.07
CA THR A 290 -10.20 1.55 -10.83
C THR A 290 -9.43 0.27 -10.53
N GLY A 291 -9.73 -0.39 -9.42
CA GLY A 291 -8.98 -1.55 -8.97
C GLY A 291 -7.51 -1.27 -8.65
N MET A 292 -7.09 -0.01 -8.57
CA MET A 292 -5.73 0.38 -8.17
C MET A 292 -5.46 0.00 -6.72
N SER A 293 -4.19 -0.27 -6.40
CA SER A 293 -3.83 -0.46 -4.99
C SER A 293 -3.94 0.86 -4.21
N PRO A 294 -4.16 0.81 -2.88
CA PRO A 294 -4.28 2.01 -2.06
C PRO A 294 -3.11 2.99 -2.19
N GLU A 295 -1.92 2.49 -2.37
CA GLU A 295 -0.70 3.30 -2.54
C GLU A 295 -0.65 3.96 -3.93
N GLU A 296 -1.04 3.24 -4.98
CA GLU A 296 -1.06 3.74 -6.35
C GLU A 296 -2.04 4.90 -6.49
N VAL A 297 -3.23 4.79 -5.89
CA VAL A 297 -4.24 5.87 -5.91
C VAL A 297 -3.71 7.15 -5.26
N LEU A 298 -3.03 7.02 -4.12
CA LEU A 298 -2.50 8.19 -3.40
C LEU A 298 -1.31 8.85 -4.10
N LYS A 299 -0.55 8.08 -4.89
CA LYS A 299 0.57 8.60 -5.69
C LYS A 299 0.16 9.18 -7.03
N LEU A 300 -1.13 9.09 -7.38
CA LEU A 300 -1.63 9.57 -8.67
C LEU A 300 -1.53 11.10 -8.74
N LYS A 301 -1.00 11.59 -9.86
CA LYS A 301 -0.92 13.01 -10.20
C LYS A 301 -1.86 13.34 -11.36
N TRP A 302 -2.31 14.58 -11.46
CA TRP A 302 -3.22 15.02 -12.51
C TRP A 302 -2.66 14.81 -13.91
N LYS A 303 -1.36 14.91 -14.15
CA LYS A 303 -0.71 14.60 -15.44
C LYS A 303 -0.91 13.16 -15.93
N ASN A 304 -1.29 12.27 -15.04
CA ASN A 304 -1.54 10.87 -15.32
C ASN A 304 -3.03 10.55 -15.52
N VAL A 305 -3.87 11.59 -15.56
CA VAL A 305 -5.32 11.48 -15.69
C VAL A 305 -5.77 12.27 -16.90
N GLU A 306 -6.30 11.59 -17.89
CA GLU A 306 -6.95 12.19 -19.06
C GLU A 306 -8.44 11.93 -18.98
N ILE A 307 -9.28 12.97 -19.05
CA ILE A 307 -10.73 12.85 -19.02
C ILE A 307 -11.27 13.19 -20.40
N LYS A 308 -11.89 12.20 -21.05
CA LYS A 308 -12.53 12.36 -22.36
C LYS A 308 -14.02 12.14 -22.26
N ASP A 309 -14.77 12.94 -22.99
CA ASP A 309 -16.15 12.63 -23.29
C ASP A 309 -16.18 11.67 -24.48
N VAL A 310 -16.55 10.43 -24.20
CA VAL A 310 -16.67 9.39 -25.25
C VAL A 310 -18.08 9.30 -25.77
N GLY A 311 -19.01 10.15 -25.29
CA GLY A 311 -20.40 10.22 -25.67
C GLY A 311 -21.06 8.85 -25.95
N ARG A 312 -22.29 8.68 -25.66
CA ARG A 312 -23.04 7.54 -26.14
C ARG A 312 -24.40 8.00 -26.65
N ILE A 313 -24.90 7.34 -27.66
CA ILE A 313 -26.29 7.51 -28.04
C ILE A 313 -27.09 6.66 -27.06
N SER A 314 -28.09 7.26 -26.43
CA SER A 314 -29.01 6.62 -25.50
C SER A 314 -30.40 6.75 -26.07
N ARG A 315 -31.15 5.62 -26.10
CA ARG A 315 -32.53 5.59 -26.57
C ARG A 315 -33.39 6.59 -25.78
N SER A 316 -33.29 6.59 -24.47
CA SER A 316 -34.07 7.51 -23.62
C SER A 316 -33.73 8.98 -23.87
N LYS A 317 -32.45 9.31 -24.12
CA LYS A 317 -32.08 10.68 -24.47
C LYS A 317 -32.49 11.08 -25.87
N LEU A 318 -32.49 10.14 -26.81
CA LEU A 318 -32.99 10.37 -28.16
C LEU A 318 -34.52 10.60 -28.16
N GLU A 319 -35.26 9.82 -27.36
CA GLU A 319 -36.69 10.01 -27.14
C GLU A 319 -36.98 11.39 -26.56
N GLU A 320 -36.25 11.83 -25.52
CA GLU A 320 -36.35 13.14 -24.90
C GLU A 320 -36.03 14.27 -25.90
N ASP A 321 -34.89 14.17 -26.59
CA ASP A 321 -34.44 15.19 -27.54
C ASP A 321 -35.40 15.30 -28.77
N LEU A 322 -36.02 14.21 -29.21
CA LEU A 322 -37.01 14.21 -30.27
C LEU A 322 -38.36 14.81 -29.80
N GLU A 323 -38.72 14.59 -28.53
CA GLU A 323 -39.91 15.18 -27.93
C GLU A 323 -39.72 16.70 -27.77
N ASP A 324 -38.59 17.13 -27.21
CA ASP A 324 -38.23 18.54 -27.06
C ASP A 324 -38.22 19.27 -28.43
N ALA A 325 -37.63 18.65 -29.46
CA ALA A 325 -37.55 19.25 -30.80
C ALA A 325 -38.91 19.38 -31.48
N ARG A 326 -39.86 18.45 -31.21
CA ARG A 326 -41.24 18.55 -31.67
C ARG A 326 -41.98 19.68 -30.97
N ASP A 327 -41.80 19.83 -29.68
CA ASP A 327 -42.42 20.88 -28.87
C ASP A 327 -41.91 22.27 -29.21
N GLU A 328 -40.60 22.41 -29.58
CA GLU A 328 -39.99 23.67 -30.04
C GLU A 328 -40.37 24.06 -31.48
N GLY A 329 -41.18 23.22 -32.17
CA GLY A 329 -41.73 23.53 -33.51
C GLY A 329 -40.71 23.41 -34.65
N TYR A 330 -39.65 22.65 -34.47
CA TYR A 330 -38.81 22.17 -35.57
C TYR A 330 -39.62 21.11 -36.33
N GLY A 331 -40.49 21.59 -37.24
CA GLY A 331 -41.41 20.75 -38.00
C GLY A 331 -40.69 19.68 -38.82
N ASP A 332 -41.39 18.52 -38.96
CA ASP A 332 -41.02 17.40 -39.81
C ASP A 332 -39.77 16.60 -39.45
N ILE A 333 -39.60 16.32 -38.16
CA ILE A 333 -38.76 15.19 -37.77
C ILE A 333 -39.57 13.92 -37.98
N GLU A 334 -39.59 13.43 -39.23
CA GLU A 334 -40.21 12.16 -39.59
C GLU A 334 -39.28 11.01 -39.20
N GLY A 335 -39.85 9.95 -38.68
CA GLY A 335 -39.16 8.72 -38.31
C GLY A 335 -39.43 8.27 -36.88
N SER A 336 -39.41 6.96 -36.67
CA SER A 336 -39.47 6.36 -35.34
C SER A 336 -38.08 6.36 -34.67
N VAL A 337 -38.05 6.19 -33.34
CA VAL A 337 -36.81 6.00 -32.59
C VAL A 337 -36.00 4.82 -33.15
N GLU A 338 -36.69 3.79 -33.63
CA GLU A 338 -36.12 2.61 -34.29
C GLU A 338 -35.42 2.95 -35.61
N ASP A 339 -36.02 3.82 -36.42
CA ASP A 339 -35.42 4.29 -37.70
C ASP A 339 -34.13 5.06 -37.42
N TRP A 340 -34.15 5.92 -36.41
CA TRP A 340 -33.00 6.70 -36.01
C TRP A 340 -31.91 5.87 -35.34
N LEU A 341 -32.24 4.81 -34.60
CA LEU A 341 -31.28 3.87 -34.02
C LEU A 341 -30.69 2.91 -35.05
N GLY A 342 -31.40 2.62 -36.15
CA GLY A 342 -30.91 1.78 -37.26
C GLY A 342 -29.71 2.37 -37.99
N ASP A 343 -29.64 3.68 -38.10
CA ASP A 343 -28.56 4.42 -38.79
C ASP A 343 -27.38 4.82 -37.91
N ILE A 344 -27.26 4.28 -36.69
CA ILE A 344 -26.22 4.66 -35.71
C ILE A 344 -24.78 4.58 -36.28
N GLY A 345 -24.54 3.68 -37.24
CA GLY A 345 -23.21 3.54 -37.86
C GLY A 345 -22.74 4.80 -38.62
N GLU A 346 -23.66 5.49 -39.28
CA GLU A 346 -23.39 6.75 -39.99
C GLU A 346 -23.52 7.97 -39.08
N TRP A 347 -24.38 7.92 -38.07
CA TRP A 347 -24.70 9.00 -37.15
C TRP A 347 -23.61 9.27 -36.11
N ALA A 348 -22.81 8.29 -35.76
CA ALA A 348 -21.65 8.49 -34.86
C ALA A 348 -20.66 9.55 -35.41
N GLN A 349 -20.78 9.91 -36.70
CA GLN A 349 -19.98 10.94 -37.36
C GLN A 349 -20.76 12.22 -37.67
N SER A 350 -22.08 12.27 -37.37
CA SER A 350 -22.92 13.44 -37.66
C SER A 350 -22.78 14.54 -36.61
N PRO A 351 -22.78 15.83 -36.99
CA PRO A 351 -22.73 16.96 -36.07
C PRO A 351 -24.00 17.17 -35.24
N THR A 352 -25.10 16.45 -35.53
CA THR A 352 -26.33 16.52 -34.74
C THR A 352 -26.15 15.79 -33.41
N GLN A 353 -26.39 16.51 -32.30
CA GLN A 353 -26.16 15.98 -30.93
C GLN A 353 -27.39 15.24 -30.37
N LEU A 354 -28.41 14.96 -31.15
CA LEU A 354 -29.61 14.25 -30.74
C LEU A 354 -29.31 12.87 -30.17
N GLY A 355 -29.88 12.58 -29.00
CA GLY A 355 -29.66 11.32 -28.31
C GLY A 355 -28.29 11.13 -27.68
N ARG A 356 -27.41 12.11 -27.77
CA ARG A 356 -26.05 12.03 -27.22
C ARG A 356 -26.03 12.33 -25.73
N GLU A 357 -25.70 11.34 -24.96
CA GLU A 357 -25.43 11.46 -23.52
C GLU A 357 -23.95 11.68 -23.25
N GLU A 358 -23.61 12.72 -22.45
CA GLU A 358 -22.22 12.92 -22.00
C GLU A 358 -21.76 11.71 -21.18
N ARG A 359 -20.70 11.05 -21.64
CA ARG A 359 -20.08 9.95 -20.93
C ARG A 359 -18.60 10.24 -20.70
N LEU A 360 -18.29 10.75 -19.52
CA LEU A 360 -16.92 11.08 -19.14
C LEU A 360 -16.17 9.83 -18.69
N VAL A 361 -15.21 9.40 -19.50
CA VAL A 361 -14.28 8.33 -19.17
C VAL A 361 -12.94 8.95 -18.77
N ALA A 362 -12.40 8.49 -17.66
CA ALA A 362 -11.03 8.84 -17.27
C ALA A 362 -10.08 7.71 -17.68
N TYR A 363 -9.00 8.07 -18.36
CA TYR A 363 -7.89 7.20 -18.70
C TYR A 363 -6.74 7.50 -17.75
N ILE A 364 -6.32 6.50 -16.98
CA ILE A 364 -5.34 6.66 -15.91
C ILE A 364 -4.08 5.90 -16.28
N THR A 365 -3.00 6.63 -16.52
CA THR A 365 -1.68 6.03 -16.75
C THR A 365 -0.95 5.87 -15.42
N THR A 366 -0.57 4.66 -15.06
CA THR A 366 0.12 4.37 -13.81
C THR A 366 1.23 3.34 -13.98
N ILE A 367 2.20 3.39 -13.08
CA ILE A 367 3.28 2.41 -13.00
C ILE A 367 3.10 1.61 -11.71
N ARG A 368 2.96 0.30 -11.84
CA ARG A 368 2.80 -0.57 -10.69
C ARG A 368 4.06 -0.55 -9.82
N SER A 369 3.91 -0.21 -8.54
CA SER A 369 5.03 -0.08 -7.60
C SER A 369 5.88 -1.35 -7.50
N LYS A 370 5.22 -2.53 -7.52
CA LYS A 370 5.86 -3.85 -7.33
C LYS A 370 6.58 -4.36 -8.57
N THR A 371 5.96 -4.28 -9.75
CA THR A 371 6.48 -4.88 -11.00
C THR A 371 7.11 -3.85 -11.94
N LYS A 372 6.99 -2.56 -11.64
CA LYS A 372 7.43 -1.44 -12.51
C LYS A 372 6.79 -1.44 -13.90
N GLN A 373 5.70 -2.16 -14.08
CA GLN A 373 4.98 -2.24 -15.33
C GLN A 373 4.04 -1.05 -15.49
N ALA A 374 4.16 -0.34 -16.59
CA ALA A 374 3.23 0.71 -16.97
C ALA A 374 1.90 0.10 -17.43
N ARG A 375 0.80 0.75 -17.10
CA ARG A 375 -0.54 0.35 -17.52
C ARG A 375 -1.46 1.55 -17.64
N GLU A 376 -2.47 1.42 -18.48
CA GLU A 376 -3.56 2.36 -18.61
C GLU A 376 -4.85 1.72 -18.08
N ILE A 377 -5.62 2.49 -17.34
CA ILE A 377 -6.87 2.05 -16.72
C ILE A 377 -7.97 2.98 -17.18
N PRO A 378 -8.82 2.57 -18.13
CA PRO A 378 -10.04 3.29 -18.45
C PRO A 378 -11.07 3.07 -17.32
N CYS A 379 -11.71 4.13 -16.86
CA CYS A 379 -12.75 4.04 -15.85
C CYS A 379 -13.81 5.13 -15.99
N ASN A 380 -15.02 4.85 -15.51
CA ASN A 380 -16.15 5.78 -15.55
C ASN A 380 -16.13 6.84 -14.43
N GLN A 381 -14.94 7.23 -13.97
CA GLN A 381 -14.76 8.19 -12.87
C GLN A 381 -14.51 9.64 -13.34
N GLY A 382 -14.65 9.93 -14.62
CA GLY A 382 -14.39 11.27 -15.16
C GLY A 382 -15.23 12.35 -14.50
N ARG A 383 -16.52 12.12 -14.28
CA ARG A 383 -17.44 13.03 -13.60
C ARG A 383 -17.05 13.23 -12.12
N GLU A 384 -16.69 12.17 -11.42
CA GLU A 384 -16.27 12.26 -10.01
C GLU A 384 -14.93 12.99 -9.86
N LEU A 385 -14.01 12.82 -10.78
CA LEU A 385 -12.74 13.56 -10.80
C LEU A 385 -12.96 15.07 -11.08
N ARG A 386 -13.89 15.41 -11.97
CA ARG A 386 -14.30 16.83 -12.16
C ARG A 386 -14.92 17.41 -10.89
N ARG A 387 -15.75 16.66 -10.17
CA ARG A 387 -16.30 17.08 -8.87
C ARG A 387 -15.22 17.25 -7.83
N LEU A 388 -14.26 16.30 -7.76
CA LEU A 388 -13.15 16.37 -6.82
C LEU A 388 -12.33 17.65 -7.00
N ILE A 389 -11.90 17.96 -8.22
CA ILE A 389 -11.12 19.19 -8.48
C ILE A 389 -11.96 20.45 -8.19
N GLY A 390 -13.27 20.40 -8.44
CA GLY A 390 -14.19 21.48 -8.06
C GLY A 390 -14.23 21.72 -6.56
N TYR A 391 -14.35 20.67 -5.74
CA TYR A 391 -14.27 20.78 -4.27
C TYR A 391 -12.91 21.29 -3.81
N GLN A 392 -11.82 20.81 -4.41
CA GLN A 392 -10.48 21.26 -4.07
C GLN A 392 -10.30 22.75 -4.33
N LYS A 393 -10.68 23.22 -5.53
CA LYS A 393 -10.62 24.64 -5.89
C LYS A 393 -11.47 25.50 -4.96
N LYS A 394 -12.71 25.05 -4.68
CA LYS A 394 -13.61 25.75 -3.77
C LYS A 394 -13.02 25.89 -2.36
N PHE A 395 -12.53 24.80 -1.77
CA PHE A 395 -11.94 24.84 -0.43
C PHE A 395 -10.69 25.71 -0.36
N LEU A 396 -9.83 25.67 -1.38
CA LEU A 396 -8.65 26.53 -1.43
C LEU A 396 -9.04 27.99 -1.46
N ALA A 397 -10.04 28.37 -2.26
CA ALA A 397 -10.56 29.74 -2.34
C ALA A 397 -11.26 30.15 -1.04
N ASP A 398 -12.20 29.34 -0.51
CA ASP A 398 -12.97 29.65 0.72
C ASP A 398 -12.05 29.79 1.96
N TRP A 399 -10.87 29.22 1.92
CA TRP A 399 -9.92 29.22 3.06
C TRP A 399 -8.72 30.11 2.84
N ASP A 400 -8.68 30.85 1.74
CA ASP A 400 -7.58 31.75 1.35
C ASP A 400 -6.20 31.03 1.35
N ILE A 401 -6.18 29.82 0.76
CA ILE A 401 -4.95 29.03 0.60
C ILE A 401 -4.43 29.28 -0.80
N ASP A 402 -3.29 29.98 -0.90
CA ASP A 402 -2.62 30.24 -2.17
C ASP A 402 -1.94 28.97 -2.69
N TYR A 403 -2.68 28.19 -3.47
CA TYR A 403 -2.17 27.00 -4.16
C TYR A 403 -2.87 26.78 -5.50
N LYS A 404 -2.09 26.76 -6.57
CA LYS A 404 -2.59 26.47 -7.90
C LYS A 404 -2.45 24.96 -8.19
N ILE A 405 -3.56 24.28 -8.41
CA ILE A 405 -3.56 22.88 -8.86
C ILE A 405 -2.99 22.81 -10.26
N THR A 406 -1.92 22.05 -10.44
CA THR A 406 -1.21 21.83 -11.71
C THR A 406 -1.22 20.36 -12.10
N ASN A 407 -0.72 20.05 -13.28
CA ASN A 407 -0.54 18.66 -13.73
C ASN A 407 0.37 17.84 -12.80
N ASP A 408 1.31 18.46 -12.09
CA ASP A 408 2.20 17.78 -11.14
C ASP A 408 1.60 17.63 -9.73
N SER A 409 0.47 18.28 -9.46
CA SER A 409 -0.24 18.12 -8.19
C SER A 409 -0.78 16.70 -8.04
N TYR A 410 -0.74 16.16 -6.81
CA TYR A 410 -1.41 14.89 -6.51
C TYR A 410 -2.92 15.04 -6.65
N VAL A 411 -3.61 14.00 -7.13
CA VAL A 411 -5.07 13.97 -7.20
C VAL A 411 -5.67 14.04 -5.78
N PHE A 412 -5.04 13.35 -4.82
CA PHE A 412 -5.41 13.33 -3.40
C PHE A 412 -4.34 14.00 -2.55
N PHE A 413 -4.16 15.31 -2.73
CA PHE A 413 -3.18 16.08 -1.95
C PHE A 413 -3.69 16.54 -0.59
N ASN A 414 -2.77 16.99 0.26
CA ASN A 414 -3.06 17.50 1.60
C ASN A 414 -2.40 18.86 1.81
N PRO A 415 -3.18 19.97 1.91
CA PRO A 415 -2.63 21.31 2.10
C PRO A 415 -1.77 21.48 3.37
N TRP A 416 -2.02 20.66 4.40
CA TRP A 416 -1.25 20.71 5.66
C TRP A 416 -0.01 19.81 5.68
N MET A 417 0.32 19.21 4.57
CA MET A 417 1.50 18.36 4.35
C MET A 417 2.28 18.84 3.11
N ASP A 418 2.44 20.14 3.01
CA ASP A 418 3.12 20.77 1.88
C ASP A 418 2.58 20.30 0.52
N PHE A 419 1.25 20.21 0.42
CA PHE A 419 0.53 19.71 -0.77
C PHE A 419 0.97 18.32 -1.25
N GLY A 420 1.68 17.58 -0.41
CA GLY A 420 2.00 16.18 -0.65
C GLY A 420 0.76 15.29 -0.62
N GLN A 421 0.93 14.01 -0.94
CA GLN A 421 -0.17 13.04 -0.94
C GLN A 421 -0.84 12.88 0.42
N CYS A 422 -2.14 12.56 0.44
CA CYS A 422 -2.85 12.18 1.65
C CYS A 422 -2.25 10.94 2.33
N SER A 423 -2.33 10.86 3.65
CA SER A 423 -1.78 9.75 4.42
C SER A 423 -2.61 8.47 4.28
N GLN A 424 -2.01 7.42 3.72
CA GLN A 424 -2.63 6.09 3.64
C GLN A 424 -2.99 5.52 5.02
N ALA A 425 -2.14 5.74 6.02
CA ALA A 425 -2.39 5.26 7.38
C ALA A 425 -3.67 5.89 7.96
N ARG A 426 -3.87 7.19 7.71
CA ARG A 426 -5.07 7.90 8.16
C ARG A 426 -6.32 7.43 7.43
N PHE A 427 -6.25 7.20 6.12
CA PHE A 427 -7.37 6.63 5.35
C PHE A 427 -7.69 5.20 5.80
N ARG A 428 -6.68 4.40 6.09
CA ARG A 428 -6.86 3.05 6.64
C ARG A 428 -7.57 3.08 8.00
N GLN A 429 -7.20 4.02 8.86
CA GLN A 429 -7.87 4.16 10.16
C GLN A 429 -9.32 4.61 10.02
N SER A 430 -9.61 5.59 9.15
CA SER A 430 -10.99 6.02 8.88
C SER A 430 -11.83 4.89 8.33
N TRP A 431 -11.30 4.16 7.33
CA TRP A 431 -11.97 2.99 6.78
C TRP A 431 -12.30 1.96 7.87
N ARG A 432 -11.30 1.61 8.66
CA ARG A 432 -11.47 0.68 9.77
C ARG A 432 -12.56 1.12 10.74
N THR A 433 -12.54 2.38 11.16
CA THR A 433 -13.53 2.92 12.10
C THR A 433 -14.94 2.85 11.52
N ILE A 434 -15.12 3.21 10.24
CA ILE A 434 -16.43 3.17 9.56
C ILE A 434 -16.95 1.74 9.49
N VAL A 435 -16.14 0.83 8.96
CA VAL A 435 -16.52 -0.56 8.76
C VAL A 435 -16.75 -1.29 10.09
N ASP A 436 -15.88 -1.07 11.09
CA ASP A 436 -16.03 -1.66 12.42
C ASP A 436 -17.32 -1.15 13.11
N ASN A 437 -17.68 0.13 12.94
CA ASN A 437 -18.91 0.68 13.53
C ASN A 437 -20.17 0.12 12.86
N LEU A 438 -20.21 0.09 11.53
CA LEU A 438 -21.32 -0.50 10.78
C LEU A 438 -21.48 -2.00 11.07
N SER A 439 -20.37 -2.72 11.23
CA SER A 439 -20.42 -4.12 11.60
C SER A 439 -20.95 -4.35 13.03
N LYS A 440 -20.54 -3.50 13.99
CA LYS A 440 -21.08 -3.54 15.38
C LYS A 440 -22.57 -3.22 15.42
N ALA A 441 -23.05 -2.36 14.53
CA ALA A 441 -24.47 -2.06 14.38
C ALA A 441 -25.25 -3.20 13.67
N GLY A 442 -24.58 -4.27 13.24
CA GLY A 442 -25.22 -5.37 12.51
C GLY A 442 -25.58 -5.07 11.06
N GLU A 443 -25.09 -3.94 10.53
CA GLU A 443 -25.44 -3.51 9.18
C GLU A 443 -24.67 -4.25 8.08
N LEU A 444 -23.41 -4.66 8.35
CA LEU A 444 -22.58 -5.37 7.39
C LEU A 444 -22.63 -6.89 7.62
N LYS A 445 -23.03 -7.61 6.58
CA LYS A 445 -23.16 -9.08 6.61
C LYS A 445 -21.85 -9.81 6.29
N GLY A 446 -21.05 -9.26 5.39
CA GLY A 446 -19.82 -9.90 4.89
C GLY A 446 -18.56 -9.55 5.70
N HIS A 447 -18.61 -8.55 6.58
CA HIS A 447 -17.49 -8.15 7.41
C HIS A 447 -17.46 -8.94 8.72
N LYS A 448 -16.36 -9.68 8.95
CA LYS A 448 -16.11 -10.38 10.22
C LYS A 448 -14.79 -9.90 10.81
N PHE A 449 -14.79 -9.54 12.09
CA PHE A 449 -13.64 -8.95 12.78
C PHE A 449 -12.37 -9.83 12.77
N SER A 450 -12.54 -11.15 12.83
CA SER A 450 -11.44 -12.11 12.93
C SER A 450 -11.02 -12.74 11.62
N GLU A 451 -11.96 -13.00 10.70
CA GLU A 451 -11.74 -13.87 9.55
C GLU A 451 -11.85 -13.15 8.19
N HIS A 452 -12.86 -12.30 8.01
CA HIS A 452 -13.19 -11.66 6.72
C HIS A 452 -13.28 -10.15 6.87
N ARG A 453 -12.16 -9.52 7.20
CA ARG A 453 -12.12 -8.09 7.46
C ARG A 453 -12.01 -7.30 6.16
N TYR A 454 -12.96 -6.39 5.92
CA TYR A 454 -12.87 -5.41 4.85
C TYR A 454 -11.73 -4.42 5.11
N THR A 455 -10.79 -4.34 4.19
CA THR A 455 -9.66 -3.42 4.22
C THR A 455 -9.76 -2.44 3.04
N LEU A 456 -8.89 -1.42 3.00
CA LEU A 456 -8.80 -0.58 1.80
C LEU A 456 -8.45 -1.40 0.53
N TYR A 457 -7.77 -2.52 0.70
CA TYR A 457 -7.43 -3.40 -0.41
C TYR A 457 -8.62 -4.22 -0.90
N SER A 458 -9.66 -4.38 -0.07
CA SER A 458 -10.91 -5.07 -0.45
C SER A 458 -11.61 -4.40 -1.63
N MET A 459 -11.48 -3.07 -1.80
CA MET A 459 -12.03 -2.35 -2.98
C MET A 459 -11.43 -2.88 -4.29
N ARG A 460 -10.14 -3.20 -4.30
CA ARG A 460 -9.50 -3.82 -5.46
C ARG A 460 -9.98 -5.26 -5.69
N SER A 461 -10.16 -6.03 -4.62
CA SER A 461 -10.73 -7.37 -4.72
C SER A 461 -12.15 -7.31 -5.28
N THR A 462 -12.95 -6.35 -4.83
CA THR A 462 -14.30 -6.09 -5.34
C THR A 462 -14.30 -5.72 -6.82
N PHE A 463 -13.40 -4.81 -7.25
CA PHE A 463 -13.26 -4.47 -8.66
C PHE A 463 -12.99 -5.71 -9.54
N ILE A 464 -12.06 -6.54 -9.11
CA ILE A 464 -11.69 -7.76 -9.84
C ILE A 464 -12.87 -8.73 -9.89
N GLU A 465 -13.52 -8.97 -8.75
CA GLU A 465 -14.68 -9.87 -8.67
C GLU A 465 -15.86 -9.36 -9.50
N ASP A 466 -16.20 -8.07 -9.41
CA ASP A 466 -17.27 -7.45 -10.19
C ASP A 466 -17.05 -7.60 -11.70
N HIS A 467 -15.81 -7.41 -12.17
CA HIS A 467 -15.47 -7.56 -13.59
C HIS A 467 -15.52 -9.01 -14.05
N LEU A 468 -15.02 -9.94 -13.26
CA LEU A 468 -15.06 -11.37 -13.58
C LEU A 468 -16.49 -11.89 -13.58
N LEU A 469 -17.35 -11.46 -12.63
CA LEU A 469 -18.78 -11.81 -12.59
C LEU A 469 -19.56 -11.25 -13.77
N LYS A 470 -19.14 -10.11 -14.33
CA LYS A 470 -19.74 -9.52 -15.55
C LYS A 470 -19.22 -10.13 -16.85
N GLY A 471 -18.41 -11.17 -16.78
CA GLY A 471 -17.85 -11.83 -17.96
C GLY A 471 -16.71 -11.06 -18.63
N THR A 472 -16.14 -10.04 -17.98
CA THR A 472 -14.96 -9.36 -18.53
C THR A 472 -13.80 -10.35 -18.66
N ASP A 473 -13.13 -10.33 -19.81
CA ASP A 473 -12.01 -11.21 -20.10
C ASP A 473 -10.93 -11.16 -19.01
N ILE A 474 -10.49 -12.34 -18.55
CA ILE A 474 -9.55 -12.46 -17.43
C ILE A 474 -8.18 -11.83 -17.72
N PHE A 475 -7.73 -11.86 -19.00
CA PHE A 475 -6.46 -11.26 -19.39
C PHE A 475 -6.56 -9.74 -19.34
N LEU A 476 -7.73 -9.18 -19.74
CA LEU A 476 -7.99 -7.75 -19.64
C LEU A 476 -8.06 -7.31 -18.18
N VAL A 477 -8.77 -8.04 -17.32
CA VAL A 477 -8.81 -7.76 -15.87
C VAL A 477 -7.41 -7.85 -15.26
N ALA A 478 -6.62 -8.86 -15.65
CA ALA A 478 -5.23 -9.02 -15.21
C ALA A 478 -4.38 -7.80 -15.59
N ARG A 479 -4.50 -7.35 -16.84
CA ARG A 479 -3.78 -6.19 -17.36
C ARG A 479 -4.15 -4.90 -16.63
N ILE A 480 -5.45 -4.62 -16.49
CA ILE A 480 -5.97 -3.44 -15.78
C ILE A 480 -5.56 -3.49 -14.30
N ALA A 481 -5.77 -4.61 -13.63
CA ALA A 481 -5.35 -4.78 -12.25
C ALA A 481 -3.82 -4.86 -12.10
N GLY A 482 -3.05 -5.12 -13.16
CA GLY A 482 -1.60 -5.35 -13.11
C GLY A 482 -1.24 -6.59 -12.29
N HIS A 483 -2.05 -7.64 -12.37
CA HIS A 483 -1.78 -8.94 -11.80
C HIS A 483 -1.25 -9.91 -12.85
N ASP A 484 -0.54 -10.94 -12.41
CA ASP A 484 -0.35 -12.13 -13.20
C ASP A 484 -1.69 -12.90 -13.27
N VAL A 485 -2.02 -13.46 -14.44
CA VAL A 485 -3.24 -14.25 -14.66
C VAL A 485 -3.37 -15.38 -13.65
N LYS A 486 -2.26 -16.06 -13.31
CA LYS A 486 -2.22 -17.09 -12.27
C LYS A 486 -2.73 -16.59 -10.92
N THR A 487 -2.38 -15.35 -10.55
CA THR A 487 -2.85 -14.71 -9.31
C THR A 487 -4.36 -14.43 -9.38
N LEU A 488 -4.85 -14.06 -10.57
CA LEU A 488 -6.29 -13.86 -10.77
C LEU A 488 -7.08 -15.16 -10.76
N MET A 489 -6.55 -16.22 -11.38
CA MET A 489 -7.18 -17.53 -11.34
C MET A 489 -7.39 -18.02 -9.91
N GLN A 490 -6.42 -17.82 -9.02
CA GLN A 490 -6.59 -18.10 -7.58
C GLN A 490 -7.69 -17.24 -6.92
N THR A 491 -7.98 -16.06 -7.45
CA THR A 491 -9.11 -15.22 -7.00
C THR A 491 -10.42 -15.72 -7.61
N TYR A 492 -10.38 -16.15 -8.88
CA TYR A 492 -11.53 -16.72 -9.59
C TYR A 492 -12.01 -18.03 -8.96
N GLU A 493 -11.08 -18.88 -8.49
CA GLU A 493 -11.41 -20.08 -7.71
C GLU A 493 -12.19 -19.77 -6.41
N ARG A 494 -12.18 -18.50 -5.95
CA ARG A 494 -12.93 -18.03 -4.78
C ARG A 494 -14.32 -17.55 -5.10
N LEU A 495 -14.65 -17.34 -6.39
CA LEU A 495 -15.99 -16.92 -6.79
C LEU A 495 -16.97 -18.01 -6.42
N ASP A 496 -18.02 -17.62 -5.71
CA ASP A 496 -19.12 -18.53 -5.42
C ASP A 496 -19.79 -18.94 -6.73
N ILE A 497 -19.71 -20.22 -7.06
CA ILE A 497 -20.32 -20.79 -8.27
C ILE A 497 -21.81 -20.45 -8.34
N ARG A 498 -22.49 -20.32 -7.18
CA ARG A 498 -23.89 -19.93 -7.10
C ARG A 498 -24.17 -18.55 -7.67
N LYS A 499 -23.19 -17.62 -7.61
CA LYS A 499 -23.31 -16.29 -8.23
C LYS A 499 -23.31 -16.33 -9.76
N ARG A 500 -22.89 -17.45 -10.35
CA ARG A 500 -22.88 -17.72 -11.79
C ARG A 500 -23.79 -18.87 -12.17
N ALA A 501 -24.72 -19.23 -11.29
CA ALA A 501 -25.64 -20.34 -11.54
C ALA A 501 -26.42 -20.17 -12.86
N GLU A 502 -26.89 -18.96 -13.17
CA GLU A 502 -27.58 -18.65 -14.42
C GLU A 502 -26.72 -18.92 -15.66
N GLU A 503 -25.44 -18.53 -15.62
CA GLU A 503 -24.54 -18.77 -16.76
C GLU A 503 -24.29 -20.28 -16.98
N ILE A 504 -24.28 -21.07 -15.90
CA ILE A 504 -24.05 -22.51 -15.96
C ILE A 504 -25.35 -23.24 -16.36
N THR A 505 -26.50 -22.77 -15.89
CA THR A 505 -27.80 -23.42 -16.09
C THR A 505 -28.47 -22.98 -17.36
N ASN A 506 -28.11 -21.86 -17.97
CA ASN A 506 -28.64 -21.37 -19.25
C ASN A 506 -28.00 -22.06 -20.48
N ILE A 507 -27.19 -23.09 -20.28
CA ILE A 507 -26.73 -23.93 -21.39
C ILE A 507 -27.90 -24.87 -21.75
N ASN A 508 -28.62 -24.54 -22.81
CA ASN A 508 -29.65 -25.40 -23.35
C ASN A 508 -28.99 -26.54 -24.16
N TYR A 509 -28.92 -27.70 -23.53
CA TYR A 509 -28.55 -28.91 -24.23
C TYR A 509 -29.78 -29.32 -25.07
N GLY A 510 -29.65 -29.25 -26.38
CA GLY A 510 -30.73 -29.70 -27.27
C GLY A 510 -31.39 -28.58 -28.12
N GLU A 511 -31.06 -27.32 -27.92
CA GLU A 511 -31.47 -26.26 -28.85
C GLU A 511 -30.41 -25.98 -29.92
N ILE A 512 -30.76 -26.15 -31.18
CA ILE A 512 -29.96 -25.72 -32.32
C ILE A 512 -30.08 -24.20 -32.39
N LYS A 513 -29.03 -23.46 -32.04
CA LYS A 513 -28.97 -22.04 -32.38
C LYS A 513 -28.96 -21.91 -33.90
N LYS A 514 -29.86 -21.13 -34.47
CA LYS A 514 -30.04 -20.95 -35.93
C LYS A 514 -28.75 -20.52 -36.65
N ASP A 515 -27.78 -20.00 -35.92
CA ASP A 515 -26.52 -19.47 -36.47
C ASP A 515 -25.31 -20.40 -36.31
N ILE A 516 -25.48 -21.55 -35.70
CA ILE A 516 -24.39 -22.55 -35.55
C ILE A 516 -24.98 -23.89 -35.97
N ASN A 517 -24.50 -24.45 -37.09
CA ASN A 517 -24.80 -25.81 -37.52
C ASN A 517 -24.26 -26.85 -36.53
N VAL A 518 -24.82 -26.91 -35.34
CA VAL A 518 -24.53 -27.94 -34.35
C VAL A 518 -25.64 -28.97 -34.42
N ILE A 519 -25.34 -30.15 -34.90
CA ILE A 519 -26.21 -31.31 -34.84
C ILE A 519 -26.38 -31.68 -33.37
N ASN A 520 -27.58 -31.64 -32.89
CA ASN A 520 -27.92 -32.06 -31.54
C ASN A 520 -27.92 -33.59 -31.47
N LEU A 521 -26.95 -34.19 -30.81
CA LEU A 521 -26.79 -35.63 -30.66
C LEU A 521 -27.78 -36.26 -29.65
N LEU A 522 -28.68 -35.45 -29.07
CA LEU A 522 -29.65 -35.90 -28.06
C LEU A 522 -31.10 -35.95 -28.59
N ASP A 523 -31.33 -35.63 -29.86
CA ASP A 523 -32.67 -35.66 -30.49
C ASP A 523 -32.93 -36.97 -31.28
N ASP A 524 -32.21 -38.08 -31.00
CA ASP A 524 -32.54 -39.42 -31.52
C ASP A 524 -33.30 -40.26 -30.50
#